data_5e73abf760289c3ac4c72542acda2199
#
_entry.id   5e73abf760289c3ac4c72542acda2199
#
_cell.length_a   1.000
_cell.length_b   1.000
_cell.length_c   1.000
_cell.angle_alpha   90.00
_cell.angle_beta   90.00
_cell.angle_gamma   90.00
#
_symmetry.space_group_name_H-M   'P 1'
#
loop_
_entity.id
_entity.type
_entity.pdbx_description
1 polymer ?
#
loop_
_entity_poly.entity_id
_entity_poly.type
_entity_poly.pdbx_seq_one_letter_code
_entity_poly.pdbx_strand_id
1 'polypeptide(L)'
;DNSTIIESRLRFILLAQTFVMEGIALTFLIHYLKPELTYIGYFKEILCAAVLATLYYNFQQSAYRILGSIFTESGITKQWIDNHASINLLLGIILFPIIFCMIYLSGFLNIGLLLVTISYIFSRIIFIYKGIKIFLRDVYGILYFILYLCALEIMPLFLIYKGVILIYQFVEFKILTF
;
A
#
# COMPACT_ATOMS: atom_id res chain seq x y z
N ASP A 1 18.23 -17.60 19.05
CA ASP A 1 18.77 -16.82 17.92
C ASP A 1 18.32 -17.33 16.54
N ASN A 2 18.17 -18.63 16.31
CA ASN A 2 17.68 -19.12 15.02
C ASN A 2 16.21 -18.78 14.73
N SER A 3 15.36 -18.74 15.76
CA SER A 3 13.93 -18.40 15.61
C SER A 3 13.70 -16.96 15.13
N THR A 4 14.49 -16.02 15.61
CA THR A 4 14.38 -14.60 15.21
C THR A 4 14.81 -14.37 13.76
N ILE A 5 15.82 -15.12 13.29
CA ILE A 5 16.30 -15.03 11.91
C ILE A 5 15.25 -15.63 10.94
N ILE A 6 14.64 -16.75 11.31
CA ILE A 6 13.57 -17.37 10.51
C ILE A 6 12.35 -16.44 10.44
N GLU A 7 11.96 -15.84 11.55
CA GLU A 7 10.84 -14.91 11.61
C GLU A 7 11.08 -13.67 10.73
N SER A 8 12.27 -13.09 10.77
CA SER A 8 12.60 -11.92 9.94
C SER A 8 12.59 -12.24 8.44
N ARG A 9 13.08 -13.42 8.04
CA ARG A 9 13.03 -13.88 6.65
C ARG A 9 11.61 -14.14 6.17
N LEU A 10 10.78 -14.77 6.99
CA LEU A 10 9.37 -15.00 6.69
C LEU A 10 8.61 -13.67 6.51
N ARG A 11 8.81 -12.70 7.40
CA ARG A 11 8.22 -11.36 7.28
C ARG A 11 8.64 -10.68 5.98
N PHE A 12 9.90 -10.79 5.59
CA PHE A 12 10.39 -10.21 4.34
C PHE A 12 9.73 -10.83 3.10
N ILE A 13 9.62 -12.16 3.04
CA ILE A 13 8.99 -12.88 1.93
C ILE A 13 7.50 -12.51 1.84
N LEU A 14 6.79 -12.48 2.96
CA LEU A 14 5.38 -12.11 2.99
C LEU A 14 5.15 -10.64 2.59
N LEU A 15 6.04 -9.72 2.98
CA LEU A 15 5.99 -8.33 2.53
C LEU A 15 6.22 -8.21 1.02
N ALA A 16 7.21 -8.93 0.48
CA ALA A 16 7.45 -8.95 -0.97
C ALA A 16 6.23 -9.49 -1.72
N GLN A 17 5.60 -10.56 -1.22
CA GLN A 17 4.35 -11.09 -1.78
C GLN A 17 3.23 -10.03 -1.74
N THR A 18 3.09 -9.30 -0.64
CA THR A 18 2.08 -8.23 -0.50
C THR A 18 2.26 -7.16 -1.58
N PHE A 19 3.50 -6.69 -1.82
CA PHE A 19 3.76 -5.68 -2.84
C PHE A 19 3.47 -6.17 -4.26
N VAL A 20 3.73 -7.44 -4.55
CA VAL A 20 3.35 -8.03 -5.84
C VAL A 20 1.83 -8.06 -6.00
N MET A 21 1.09 -8.45 -4.94
CA MET A 21 -0.37 -8.46 -4.97
C MET A 21 -0.95 -7.06 -5.10
N GLU A 22 -0.42 -6.08 -4.37
CA GLU A 22 -0.80 -4.67 -4.53
C GLU A 22 -0.52 -4.16 -5.95
N GLY A 23 0.62 -4.54 -6.55
CA GLY A 23 0.97 -4.19 -7.92
C GLY A 23 -0.04 -4.75 -8.94
N ILE A 24 -0.42 -6.02 -8.80
CA ILE A 24 -1.44 -6.65 -9.65
C ILE A 24 -2.79 -5.95 -9.48
N ALA A 25 -3.22 -5.70 -8.25
CA ALA A 25 -4.47 -5.02 -7.96
C ALA A 25 -4.51 -3.60 -8.57
N LEU A 26 -3.41 -2.85 -8.45
CA LEU A 26 -3.25 -1.53 -9.04
C LEU A 26 -3.34 -1.57 -10.57
N THR A 27 -2.69 -2.53 -11.21
CA THR A 27 -2.75 -2.69 -12.67
C THR A 27 -4.18 -2.96 -13.13
N PHE A 28 -4.91 -3.88 -12.48
CA PHE A 28 -6.31 -4.12 -12.78
C PHE A 28 -7.19 -2.88 -12.57
N LEU A 29 -6.96 -2.13 -11.51
CA LEU A 29 -7.70 -0.91 -11.20
C LEU A 29 -7.47 0.17 -12.27
N ILE A 30 -6.22 0.35 -12.71
CA ILE A 30 -5.87 1.34 -13.74
C ILE A 30 -6.54 1.00 -15.07
N HIS A 31 -6.47 -0.25 -15.52
CA HIS A 31 -7.13 -0.67 -16.76
C HIS A 31 -8.65 -0.61 -16.68
N TYR A 32 -9.22 -0.82 -15.49
CA TYR A 32 -10.65 -0.65 -15.27
C TYR A 32 -11.09 0.81 -15.36
N LEU A 33 -10.31 1.73 -14.78
CA LEU A 33 -10.64 3.17 -14.78
C LEU A 33 -10.31 3.87 -16.11
N LYS A 34 -9.30 3.38 -16.81
CA LYS A 34 -8.81 3.95 -18.07
C LYS A 34 -8.51 2.85 -19.10
N PRO A 35 -9.54 2.30 -19.76
CA PRO A 35 -9.37 1.27 -20.77
C PRO A 35 -8.65 1.78 -22.05
N GLU A 36 -8.54 3.07 -22.21
CA GLU A 36 -7.88 3.73 -23.36
C GLU A 36 -6.35 3.69 -23.27
N LEU A 37 -5.78 3.33 -22.11
CA LEU A 37 -4.32 3.27 -21.94
C LEU A 37 -3.73 2.09 -22.73
N THR A 38 -2.75 2.40 -23.58
CA THR A 38 -2.05 1.40 -24.38
C THR A 38 -1.28 0.43 -23.50
N TYR A 39 -1.44 -0.87 -23.73
CA TYR A 39 -0.72 -1.91 -23.01
C TYR A 39 0.78 -1.88 -23.31
N ILE A 40 1.59 -1.59 -22.31
CA ILE A 40 3.06 -1.67 -22.41
C ILE A 40 3.55 -3.12 -22.28
N GLY A 41 2.70 -4.00 -21.77
CA GLY A 41 2.94 -5.40 -21.47
C GLY A 41 2.68 -5.68 -19.99
N TYR A 42 1.75 -6.58 -19.71
CA TYR A 42 1.29 -6.90 -18.36
C TYR A 42 2.42 -7.08 -17.32
N PHE A 43 3.48 -7.78 -17.71
CA PHE A 43 4.60 -8.02 -16.79
C PHE A 43 5.34 -6.74 -16.39
N LYS A 44 5.58 -5.84 -17.34
CA LYS A 44 6.28 -4.57 -17.07
C LYS A 44 5.42 -3.64 -16.20
N GLU A 45 4.12 -3.62 -16.44
CA GLU A 45 3.16 -2.83 -15.67
C GLU A 45 3.06 -3.30 -14.23
N ILE A 46 2.92 -4.62 -14.01
CA ILE A 46 2.87 -5.22 -12.68
C ILE A 46 4.18 -4.96 -11.94
N LEU A 47 5.33 -5.11 -12.61
CA LEU A 47 6.63 -4.85 -11.99
C LEU A 47 6.77 -3.37 -11.58
N CYS A 48 6.38 -2.44 -12.46
CA CYS A 48 6.40 -1.01 -12.16
C CYS A 48 5.47 -0.67 -10.99
N ALA A 49 4.26 -1.21 -10.98
CA ALA A 49 3.29 -1.00 -9.91
C ALA A 49 3.78 -1.60 -8.58
N ALA A 50 4.41 -2.78 -8.58
CA ALA A 50 4.99 -3.39 -7.38
C ALA A 50 6.17 -2.56 -6.83
N VAL A 51 7.01 -2.01 -7.70
CA VAL A 51 8.11 -1.09 -7.29
C VAL A 51 7.52 0.18 -6.66
N LEU A 52 6.49 0.76 -7.27
CA LEU A 52 5.80 1.93 -6.70
C LEU A 52 5.17 1.63 -5.35
N ALA A 53 4.51 0.48 -5.18
CA ALA A 53 3.98 0.04 -3.89
C ALA A 53 5.07 -0.09 -2.82
N THR A 54 6.23 -0.66 -3.19
CA THR A 54 7.40 -0.78 -2.30
C THR A 54 7.95 0.59 -1.90
N LEU A 55 8.08 1.52 -2.84
CA LEU A 55 8.53 2.89 -2.58
C LEU A 55 7.54 3.62 -1.67
N TYR A 56 6.26 3.47 -1.92
CA TYR A 56 5.21 4.04 -1.09
C TYR A 56 5.26 3.53 0.36
N TYR A 57 5.41 2.22 0.54
CA TYR A 57 5.57 1.62 1.86
C TYR A 57 6.79 2.16 2.61
N ASN A 58 7.95 2.24 1.94
CA ASN A 58 9.17 2.78 2.53
C ASN A 58 9.02 4.27 2.91
N PHE A 59 8.33 5.04 2.06
CA PHE A 59 8.00 6.44 2.36
C PHE A 59 7.13 6.55 3.62
N GLN A 60 6.06 5.75 3.70
CA GLN A 60 5.21 5.71 4.90
C GLN A 60 6.00 5.32 6.16
N GLN A 61 6.83 4.29 6.08
CA GLN A 61 7.66 3.85 7.20
C GLN A 61 8.59 4.97 7.69
N SER A 62 9.21 5.70 6.76
CA SER A 62 10.10 6.83 7.08
C SER A 62 9.33 7.98 7.73
N ALA A 63 8.17 8.33 7.17
CA ALA A 63 7.30 9.36 7.71
C ALA A 63 6.80 9.01 9.13
N TYR A 64 6.42 7.76 9.37
CA TYR A 64 5.98 7.30 10.69
C TYR A 64 7.12 7.29 11.72
N ARG A 65 8.36 7.01 11.29
CA ARG A 65 9.53 7.16 12.19
C ARG A 65 9.75 8.59 12.60
N ILE A 66 9.68 9.53 11.65
CA ILE A 66 9.86 10.96 11.92
C ILE A 66 8.76 11.45 12.88
N LEU A 67 7.50 11.15 12.58
CA LEU A 67 6.38 11.52 13.46
C LEU A 67 6.52 10.91 14.85
N GLY A 68 6.84 9.62 14.92
CA GLY A 68 7.02 8.93 16.18
C GLY A 68 8.16 9.54 17.03
N SER A 69 9.25 9.97 16.41
CA SER A 69 10.36 10.60 17.11
C SER A 69 10.04 12.00 17.67
N ILE A 70 9.06 12.69 17.07
CA ILE A 70 8.63 14.03 17.49
C ILE A 70 7.58 13.95 18.62
N PHE A 71 6.65 12.99 18.52
CA PHE A 71 5.47 12.97 19.40
C PHE A 71 5.52 11.91 20.50
N THR A 72 6.46 10.94 20.44
CA THR A 72 6.48 9.80 21.37
C THR A 72 7.87 9.29 21.71
N GLU A 73 7.92 8.47 22.77
CA GLU A 73 9.12 7.72 23.15
C GLU A 73 9.47 6.64 22.12
N SER A 74 10.75 6.32 21.99
CA SER A 74 11.29 5.40 21.00
C SER A 74 10.66 3.99 21.06
N GLY A 75 10.27 3.52 22.24
CA GLY A 75 9.61 2.22 22.43
C GLY A 75 8.21 2.15 21.79
N ILE A 76 7.43 3.21 21.96
CA ILE A 76 6.07 3.33 21.41
C ILE A 76 6.11 3.48 19.89
N THR A 77 7.06 4.25 19.37
CA THR A 77 7.29 4.42 17.94
C THR A 77 7.60 3.08 17.25
N LYS A 78 8.47 2.27 17.87
CA LYS A 78 8.78 0.93 17.34
C LYS A 78 7.56 0.04 17.29
N GLN A 79 6.78 -0.02 18.36
CA GLN A 79 5.55 -0.81 18.40
C GLN A 79 4.54 -0.38 17.32
N TRP A 80 4.45 0.93 17.05
CA TRP A 80 3.56 1.46 16.01
C TRP A 80 4.00 1.05 14.61
N ILE A 81 5.30 1.13 14.32
CA ILE A 81 5.88 0.69 13.05
C ILE A 81 5.69 -0.82 12.85
N ASP A 82 5.89 -1.64 13.88
CA ASP A 82 5.66 -3.08 13.83
C ASP A 82 4.18 -3.42 13.60
N ASN A 83 3.27 -2.65 14.18
CA ASN A 83 1.83 -2.78 13.92
C ASN A 83 1.47 -2.45 12.47
N HIS A 84 2.07 -1.40 11.87
CA HIS A 84 1.87 -1.05 10.47
C HIS A 84 2.33 -2.20 9.55
N ALA A 85 3.52 -2.75 9.78
CA ALA A 85 4.03 -3.87 9.03
C ALA A 85 3.10 -5.10 9.15
N SER A 86 2.61 -5.41 10.34
CA SER A 86 1.70 -6.53 10.58
C SER A 86 0.36 -6.38 9.87
N ILE A 87 -0.19 -5.16 9.82
CA ILE A 87 -1.45 -4.87 9.11
C ILE A 87 -1.27 -5.02 7.61
N ASN A 88 -0.14 -4.56 7.05
CA ASN A 88 0.16 -4.75 5.63
C ASN A 88 0.35 -6.24 5.27
N LEU A 89 0.98 -7.04 6.12
CA LEU A 89 1.07 -8.49 5.93
C LEU A 89 -0.31 -9.14 5.90
N LEU A 90 -1.20 -8.76 6.82
CA LEU A 90 -2.57 -9.26 6.85
C LEU A 90 -3.32 -8.88 5.58
N LEU A 91 -3.15 -7.65 5.10
CA LEU A 91 -3.73 -7.19 3.83
C LEU A 91 -3.26 -8.05 2.66
N GLY A 92 -1.96 -8.36 2.57
CA GLY A 92 -1.41 -9.21 1.52
C GLY A 92 -2.01 -10.63 1.52
N ILE A 93 -2.23 -11.20 2.70
CA ILE A 93 -2.87 -12.53 2.84
C ILE A 93 -4.33 -12.48 2.35
N ILE A 94 -5.06 -11.40 2.65
CA ILE A 94 -6.46 -11.22 2.20
C ILE A 94 -6.52 -10.96 0.69
N LEU A 95 -5.59 -10.17 0.15
CA LEU A 95 -5.55 -9.86 -1.29
C LEU A 95 -5.26 -11.09 -2.14
N PHE A 96 -4.47 -12.02 -1.64
CA PHE A 96 -4.06 -13.22 -2.39
C PHE A 96 -5.24 -13.99 -2.99
N PRO A 97 -6.23 -14.49 -2.21
CA PRO A 97 -7.37 -15.22 -2.75
C PRO A 97 -8.27 -14.33 -3.65
N ILE A 98 -8.41 -13.05 -3.34
CA ILE A 98 -9.24 -12.14 -4.14
C ILE A 98 -8.65 -11.99 -5.55
N ILE A 99 -7.36 -11.71 -5.63
CA ILE A 99 -6.65 -11.53 -6.91
C ILE A 99 -6.62 -12.85 -7.69
N PHE A 100 -6.42 -13.98 -7.00
CA PHE A 100 -6.50 -15.29 -7.62
C PHE A 100 -7.86 -15.52 -8.29
N CYS A 101 -8.96 -15.20 -7.60
CA CYS A 101 -10.31 -15.26 -8.18
C CYS A 101 -10.49 -14.29 -9.35
N MET A 102 -9.92 -13.08 -9.29
CA MET A 102 -10.00 -12.10 -10.39
C MET A 102 -9.30 -12.58 -11.65
N ILE A 103 -8.21 -13.32 -11.53
CA ILE A 103 -7.44 -13.84 -12.67
C ILE A 103 -8.17 -15.04 -13.31
N TYR A 104 -8.72 -15.94 -12.50
CA TYR A 104 -9.24 -17.22 -13.00
C TYR A 104 -10.74 -17.24 -13.28
N LEU A 105 -11.53 -16.36 -12.66
CA LEU A 105 -12.99 -16.32 -12.84
C LEU A 105 -13.39 -15.17 -13.76
N SER A 106 -13.79 -15.49 -14.99
CA SER A 106 -14.35 -14.51 -15.93
C SER A 106 -15.64 -13.91 -15.36
N GLY A 107 -15.68 -12.59 -15.19
CA GLY A 107 -16.84 -11.87 -14.61
C GLY A 107 -16.70 -11.50 -13.13
N PHE A 108 -15.69 -12.02 -12.42
CA PHE A 108 -15.44 -11.65 -11.03
C PHE A 108 -14.69 -10.31 -10.87
N LEU A 109 -14.22 -9.71 -11.97
CA LEU A 109 -13.38 -8.54 -11.96
C LEU A 109 -13.99 -7.35 -11.19
N ASN A 110 -15.26 -7.03 -11.45
CA ASN A 110 -15.93 -5.90 -10.78
C ASN A 110 -16.09 -6.15 -9.28
N ILE A 111 -16.50 -7.36 -8.89
CA ILE A 111 -16.65 -7.74 -7.48
C ILE A 111 -15.28 -7.80 -6.81
N GLY A 112 -14.29 -8.33 -7.50
CA GLY A 112 -12.92 -8.42 -7.02
C GLY A 112 -12.30 -7.06 -6.75
N LEU A 113 -12.44 -6.08 -7.65
CA LEU A 113 -11.98 -4.71 -7.45
C LEU A 113 -12.67 -4.04 -6.27
N LEU A 114 -13.98 -4.26 -6.08
CA LEU A 114 -14.71 -3.77 -4.94
C LEU A 114 -14.17 -4.38 -3.63
N LEU A 115 -13.94 -5.69 -3.61
CA LEU A 115 -13.36 -6.38 -2.43
C LEU A 115 -11.94 -5.90 -2.12
N VAL A 116 -11.09 -5.70 -3.12
CA VAL A 116 -9.75 -5.11 -2.96
C VAL A 116 -9.85 -3.74 -2.31
N THR A 117 -10.73 -2.87 -2.83
CA THR A 117 -10.91 -1.51 -2.31
C THR A 117 -11.41 -1.53 -0.87
N ILE A 118 -12.40 -2.36 -0.55
CA ILE A 118 -12.93 -2.51 0.82
C ILE A 118 -11.83 -3.01 1.76
N SER A 119 -11.07 -4.03 1.36
CA SER A 119 -9.98 -4.60 2.18
C SER A 119 -8.91 -3.56 2.47
N TYR A 120 -8.57 -2.72 1.49
CA TYR A 120 -7.61 -1.64 1.65
C TYR A 120 -8.11 -0.59 2.63
N ILE A 121 -9.35 -0.09 2.45
CA ILE A 121 -9.97 0.89 3.35
C ILE A 121 -10.03 0.33 4.78
N PHE A 122 -10.43 -0.93 4.94
CA PHE A 122 -10.54 -1.58 6.24
C PHE A 122 -9.18 -1.70 6.94
N SER A 123 -8.11 -2.04 6.21
CA SER A 123 -6.75 -2.09 6.75
C SER A 123 -6.31 -0.71 7.28
N ARG A 124 -6.66 0.38 6.56
CA ARG A 124 -6.35 1.75 6.98
C ARG A 124 -7.13 2.17 8.22
N ILE A 125 -8.41 1.82 8.32
CA ILE A 125 -9.22 2.08 9.52
C ILE A 125 -8.61 1.38 10.75
N ILE A 126 -8.23 0.11 10.62
CA ILE A 126 -7.57 -0.65 11.71
C ILE A 126 -6.26 0.04 12.13
N PHE A 127 -5.47 0.50 11.18
CA PHE A 127 -4.21 1.17 11.47
C PHE A 127 -4.43 2.48 12.24
N ILE A 128 -5.38 3.31 11.78
CA ILE A 128 -5.76 4.56 12.45
C ILE A 128 -6.28 4.29 13.87
N TYR A 129 -7.18 3.31 14.02
CA TYR A 129 -7.70 2.92 15.33
C TYR A 129 -6.62 2.49 16.30
N LYS A 130 -5.68 1.64 15.86
CA LYS A 130 -4.54 1.23 16.69
C LYS A 130 -3.62 2.42 17.03
N GLY A 131 -3.39 3.31 16.07
CA GLY A 131 -2.62 4.54 16.29
C GLY A 131 -3.24 5.40 17.38
N ILE A 132 -4.54 5.69 17.27
CA ILE A 132 -5.28 6.47 18.28
C ILE A 132 -5.14 5.82 19.66
N LYS A 133 -5.32 4.50 19.77
CA LYS A 133 -5.22 3.78 21.05
C LYS A 133 -3.83 3.87 21.69
N ILE A 134 -2.78 3.93 20.91
CA ILE A 134 -1.40 4.06 21.39
C ILE A 134 -1.12 5.49 21.88
N PHE A 135 -1.69 6.50 21.19
CA PHE A 135 -1.44 7.92 21.47
C PHE A 135 -2.47 8.60 22.40
N LEU A 136 -3.43 7.86 22.96
CA LEU A 136 -4.53 8.36 23.81
C LEU A 136 -4.09 9.10 25.11
N ARG A 137 -2.80 9.30 25.31
CA ARG A 137 -2.28 9.92 26.53
C ARG A 137 -2.44 11.45 26.60
N ASP A 138 -2.58 12.14 25.43
CA ASP A 138 -2.78 13.59 25.33
C ASP A 138 -3.78 13.97 24.24
N VAL A 139 -4.91 14.56 24.64
CA VAL A 139 -6.04 14.90 23.74
C VAL A 139 -5.64 15.86 22.62
N TYR A 140 -4.79 16.85 22.90
CA TYR A 140 -4.33 17.81 21.89
C TYR A 140 -3.34 17.18 20.88
N GLY A 141 -2.48 16.28 21.35
CA GLY A 141 -1.56 15.52 20.49
C GLY A 141 -2.28 14.61 19.50
N ILE A 142 -3.44 14.05 19.89
CA ILE A 142 -4.26 13.18 19.05
C ILE A 142 -4.78 13.93 17.83
N LEU A 143 -5.27 15.16 17.99
CA LEU A 143 -5.89 15.91 16.89
C LEU A 143 -4.86 16.27 15.82
N TYR A 144 -3.69 16.72 16.21
CA TYR A 144 -2.56 16.95 15.29
C TYR A 144 -2.07 15.66 14.65
N PHE A 145 -1.99 14.57 15.42
CA PHE A 145 -1.58 13.27 14.94
C PHE A 145 -2.53 12.72 13.86
N ILE A 146 -3.84 12.77 14.09
CA ILE A 146 -4.85 12.34 13.10
C ILE A 146 -4.74 13.18 11.83
N LEU A 147 -4.57 14.48 11.94
CA LEU A 147 -4.47 15.39 10.80
C LEU A 147 -3.22 15.09 9.96
N TYR A 148 -2.06 14.88 10.60
CA TYR A 148 -0.84 14.47 9.92
C TYR A 148 -0.95 13.08 9.30
N LEU A 149 -1.59 12.14 9.98
CA LEU A 149 -1.78 10.76 9.51
C LEU A 149 -2.70 10.73 8.30
N CYS A 150 -3.81 11.46 8.31
CA CYS A 150 -4.69 11.60 7.15
C CYS A 150 -3.96 12.25 5.97
N ALA A 151 -3.16 13.28 6.20
CA ALA A 151 -2.38 13.92 5.14
C ALA A 151 -1.33 12.95 4.55
N LEU A 152 -0.63 12.18 5.38
CA LEU A 152 0.38 11.21 4.95
C LEU A 152 -0.20 9.99 4.25
N GLU A 153 -1.45 9.64 4.51
CA GLU A 153 -2.09 8.51 3.84
C GLU A 153 -2.80 8.91 2.55
N ILE A 154 -3.49 10.05 2.54
CA ILE A 154 -4.29 10.48 1.39
C ILE A 154 -3.41 11.14 0.31
N MET A 155 -2.48 12.01 0.70
CA MET A 155 -1.66 12.77 -0.26
C MET A 155 -0.76 11.88 -1.13
N PRO A 156 -0.05 10.87 -0.60
CA PRO A 156 0.77 10.00 -1.44
C PRO A 156 -0.04 9.10 -2.37
N LEU A 157 -1.24 8.66 -1.97
CA LEU A 157 -2.13 7.91 -2.86
C LEU A 157 -2.53 8.74 -4.09
N PHE A 158 -2.81 10.01 -3.87
CA PHE A 158 -3.15 10.94 -4.96
C PHE A 158 -1.94 11.21 -5.87
N LEU A 159 -0.73 11.30 -5.29
CA LEU A 159 0.52 11.44 -6.03
C LEU A 159 0.85 10.20 -6.86
N ILE A 160 0.65 9.00 -6.31
CA ILE A 160 0.84 7.74 -7.04
C ILE A 160 -0.13 7.64 -8.20
N TYR A 161 -1.41 7.93 -7.97
CA TYR A 161 -2.42 7.93 -9.03
C TYR A 161 -2.05 8.89 -10.17
N LYS A 162 -1.70 10.14 -9.85
CA LYS A 162 -1.23 11.10 -10.86
C LYS A 162 0.10 10.68 -11.49
N GLY A 163 1.04 10.17 -10.71
CA GLY A 163 2.36 9.73 -11.19
C GLY A 163 2.24 8.57 -12.19
N VAL A 164 1.40 7.60 -11.91
CA VAL A 164 1.14 6.49 -12.85
C VAL A 164 0.57 7.00 -14.16
N ILE A 165 -0.44 7.87 -14.12
CA ILE A 165 -1.02 8.48 -15.34
C ILE A 165 0.04 9.24 -16.14
N LEU A 166 0.90 9.99 -15.48
CA LEU A 166 1.98 10.78 -16.12
C LEU A 166 3.01 9.87 -16.78
N ILE A 167 3.37 8.74 -16.15
CA ILE A 167 4.28 7.75 -16.73
C ILE A 167 3.66 7.13 -17.99
N TYR A 168 2.38 6.77 -17.95
CA TYR A 168 1.67 6.24 -19.12
C TYR A 168 1.65 7.25 -20.28
N GLN A 169 1.33 8.51 -20.01
CA GLN A 169 1.34 9.56 -21.03
C GLN A 169 2.74 9.79 -21.62
N PHE A 170 3.78 9.74 -20.80
CA PHE A 170 5.16 9.91 -21.25
C PHE A 170 5.62 8.74 -22.14
N VAL A 171 5.24 7.52 -21.81
CA VAL A 171 5.55 6.33 -22.61
C VAL A 171 4.79 6.37 -23.94
N GLU A 172 3.51 6.76 -23.93
CA GLU A 172 2.70 6.89 -25.13
C GLU A 172 3.28 7.95 -26.08
N PHE A 173 3.69 9.11 -25.55
CA PHE A 173 4.36 10.16 -26.35
C PHE A 173 5.66 9.66 -26.97
N LYS A 174 6.44 8.83 -26.27
CA LYS A 174 7.70 8.29 -26.79
C LYS A 174 7.50 7.20 -27.85
N ILE A 175 6.40 6.48 -27.81
CA ILE A 175 6.04 5.47 -28.83
C ILE A 175 5.55 6.14 -30.12
N LEU A 176 4.86 7.29 -30.00
CA LEU A 176 4.35 8.06 -31.16
C LEU A 176 5.45 8.87 -31.87
N THR A 177 6.61 9.09 -31.25
CA THR A 177 7.74 9.85 -31.81
C THR A 177 8.83 8.95 -32.42
N PHE A 178 8.65 7.64 -32.43
CA PHE A 178 9.46 6.64 -33.14
C PHE A 178 8.61 5.91 -34.19
#